data_ed70ee8eacb5faab570e2f06dec015d5
#
_entry.id   ed70ee8eacb5faab570e2f06dec015d5
#
_cell.length_a   1.000
_cell.length_b   1.000
_cell.length_c   1.000
_cell.angle_alpha   90.00
_cell.angle_beta   90.00
_cell.angle_gamma   90.00
#
_symmetry.space_group_name_H-M   'P 1'
#
loop_
_entity.id
_entity.type
_entity.pdbx_description
1 polymer ?
#
loop_
_entity_poly.entity_id
_entity_poly.type
_entity_poly.pdbx_seq_one_letter_code
_entity_poly.pdbx_strand_id
1 'polypeptide(L)'
;MKNNKSPGTSGFGADFYKVFWNNLGTFVVRALNEAFLTNNLSCTQTQGLITCIPKGDKPRMFLKNWRPITLLNTIYKIGTGCIANRIKSLLPKLIHNDQTGFLKGRYIGENTRLVYDILHYTEHNDIEGMILLIDFEKAFDSVSWSFINKTLKAFNFAPSTAKWFNVFYKDSKSAVAQCGFLSEFFRISRGCRQGDPLSCYIFILCAEILSIKIWQNYQI
;
A
#
# COMPACT_ATOMS: atom_id res chain seq x y z
N MET A 1 -11.20 -0.04 -11.48
CA MET A 1 -9.99 0.75 -11.85
C MET A 1 -10.43 1.99 -12.63
N LYS A 2 -9.73 3.14 -12.47
CA LYS A 2 -10.03 4.37 -13.24
C LYS A 2 -9.48 4.24 -14.66
N ASN A 3 -10.16 4.87 -15.62
CA ASN A 3 -9.72 4.97 -17.01
C ASN A 3 -8.55 5.94 -17.16
N ASN A 4 -7.89 5.91 -18.30
CA ASN A 4 -6.79 6.83 -18.69
C ASN A 4 -5.65 6.87 -17.65
N LYS A 5 -5.31 5.71 -17.07
CA LYS A 5 -4.13 5.56 -16.20
C LYS A 5 -3.00 4.86 -16.93
N SER A 6 -1.80 5.34 -16.70
CA SER A 6 -0.59 4.77 -17.31
C SER A 6 -0.49 3.27 -17.02
N PRO A 7 -0.29 2.46 -18.07
CA PRO A 7 -0.06 1.02 -17.92
C PRO A 7 1.33 0.76 -17.32
N GLY A 8 1.54 -0.49 -16.89
CA GLY A 8 2.88 -0.99 -16.58
C GLY A 8 3.66 -1.40 -17.85
N THR A 9 4.66 -2.27 -17.67
CA THR A 9 5.54 -2.74 -18.75
C THR A 9 4.82 -3.44 -19.90
N SER A 10 3.61 -3.99 -19.67
CA SER A 10 2.81 -4.65 -20.71
C SER A 10 2.19 -3.70 -21.73
N GLY A 11 2.12 -2.40 -21.45
CA GLY A 11 1.45 -1.41 -22.31
C GLY A 11 -0.09 -1.43 -22.27
N PHE A 12 -0.72 -2.47 -21.67
CA PHE A 12 -2.18 -2.61 -21.62
C PHE A 12 -2.76 -1.91 -20.39
N GLY A 13 -3.53 -0.85 -20.62
CA GLY A 13 -4.23 -0.09 -19.58
C GLY A 13 -5.51 -0.77 -19.08
N ALA A 14 -6.13 -0.17 -18.07
CA ALA A 14 -7.40 -0.67 -17.52
C ALA A 14 -8.53 -0.66 -18.56
N ASP A 15 -8.52 0.32 -19.47
CA ASP A 15 -9.51 0.48 -20.52
C ASP A 15 -9.53 -0.72 -21.47
N PHE A 16 -8.34 -1.20 -21.88
CA PHE A 16 -8.21 -2.40 -22.69
C PHE A 16 -8.90 -3.60 -22.04
N TYR A 17 -8.60 -3.88 -20.76
CA TYR A 17 -9.22 -5.01 -20.07
C TYR A 17 -10.72 -4.84 -19.85
N LYS A 18 -11.21 -3.61 -19.68
CA LYS A 18 -12.66 -3.37 -19.57
C LYS A 18 -13.40 -3.66 -20.85
N VAL A 19 -12.88 -3.19 -21.99
CA VAL A 19 -13.49 -3.41 -23.32
C VAL A 19 -13.50 -4.91 -23.66
N PHE A 20 -12.38 -5.58 -23.44
CA PHE A 20 -12.22 -6.98 -23.83
C PHE A 20 -12.46 -7.97 -22.69
N TRP A 21 -13.12 -7.55 -21.59
CA TRP A 21 -13.29 -8.41 -20.43
C TRP A 21 -14.05 -9.71 -20.73
N ASN A 22 -15.08 -9.67 -21.55
CA ASN A 22 -15.85 -10.84 -21.96
C ASN A 22 -14.99 -11.91 -22.67
N ASN A 23 -13.94 -11.47 -23.37
CA ASN A 23 -13.03 -12.37 -24.10
C ASN A 23 -11.82 -12.78 -23.24
N LEU A 24 -11.28 -11.87 -22.43
CA LEU A 24 -10.01 -12.07 -21.71
C LEU A 24 -10.19 -12.45 -20.25
N GLY A 25 -11.34 -12.16 -19.64
CA GLY A 25 -11.55 -12.31 -18.20
C GLY A 25 -11.29 -13.71 -17.69
N THR A 26 -11.75 -14.73 -18.42
CA THR A 26 -11.52 -16.15 -18.07
C THR A 26 -10.02 -16.52 -18.08
N PHE A 27 -9.25 -15.98 -19.03
CA PHE A 27 -7.80 -16.22 -19.10
C PHE A 27 -7.07 -15.50 -17.98
N VAL A 28 -7.46 -14.26 -17.64
CA VAL A 28 -6.90 -13.51 -16.51
C VAL A 28 -7.15 -14.24 -15.19
N VAL A 29 -8.38 -14.72 -14.96
CA VAL A 29 -8.72 -15.48 -13.76
C VAL A 29 -7.93 -16.80 -13.69
N ARG A 30 -7.82 -17.53 -14.81
CA ARG A 30 -7.00 -18.74 -14.89
C ARG A 30 -5.54 -18.48 -14.57
N ALA A 31 -4.95 -17.43 -15.16
CA ALA A 31 -3.56 -17.05 -14.92
C ALA A 31 -3.31 -16.70 -13.44
N LEU A 32 -4.22 -15.97 -12.80
CA LEU A 32 -4.12 -15.65 -11.37
C LEU A 32 -4.29 -16.90 -10.49
N ASN A 33 -5.21 -17.79 -10.81
CA ASN A 33 -5.39 -19.06 -10.08
C ASN A 33 -4.13 -19.95 -10.22
N GLU A 34 -3.57 -20.04 -11.41
CA GLU A 34 -2.32 -20.78 -11.65
C GLU A 34 -1.17 -20.16 -10.84
N ALA A 35 -1.06 -18.83 -10.82
CA ALA A 35 -0.07 -18.13 -10.00
C ALA A 35 -0.25 -18.44 -8.50
N PHE A 36 -1.48 -18.60 -8.02
CA PHE A 36 -1.74 -19.02 -6.65
C PHE A 36 -1.32 -20.48 -6.41
N LEU A 37 -1.62 -21.39 -7.33
CA LEU A 37 -1.25 -22.80 -7.20
C LEU A 37 0.27 -22.98 -7.19
N THR A 38 0.95 -22.37 -8.16
CA THR A 38 2.41 -22.45 -8.34
C THR A 38 3.20 -21.54 -7.39
N ASN A 39 2.50 -20.67 -6.63
CA ASN A 39 3.10 -19.63 -5.78
C ASN A 39 4.07 -18.71 -6.55
N ASN A 40 3.76 -18.44 -7.81
CA ASN A 40 4.61 -17.64 -8.69
C ASN A 40 3.80 -16.90 -9.75
N LEU A 41 4.04 -15.60 -9.90
CA LEU A 41 3.62 -14.81 -11.05
C LEU A 41 4.75 -14.78 -12.09
N SER A 42 4.40 -14.63 -13.37
CA SER A 42 5.42 -14.46 -14.40
C SER A 42 6.31 -13.24 -14.12
N CYS A 43 7.57 -13.33 -14.52
CA CYS A 43 8.53 -12.26 -14.26
C CYS A 43 8.08 -10.90 -14.84
N THR A 44 7.40 -10.90 -15.99
CA THR A 44 6.85 -9.67 -16.59
C THR A 44 5.71 -9.08 -15.78
N GLN A 45 4.88 -9.91 -15.14
CA GLN A 45 3.76 -9.44 -14.31
C GLN A 45 4.22 -8.81 -12.99
N THR A 46 5.34 -9.30 -12.41
CA THR A 46 5.90 -8.76 -11.18
C THR A 46 6.78 -7.52 -11.38
N GLN A 47 7.11 -7.18 -12.62
CA GLN A 47 7.88 -5.98 -12.96
C GLN A 47 7.07 -4.70 -12.73
N GLY A 48 7.76 -3.66 -12.27
CA GLY A 48 7.23 -2.31 -12.13
C GLY A 48 8.17 -1.26 -12.70
N LEU A 49 7.61 -0.19 -13.22
CA LEU A 49 8.37 0.98 -13.65
C LEU A 49 8.20 2.09 -12.64
N ILE A 50 9.29 2.50 -12.02
CA ILE A 50 9.30 3.62 -11.08
C ILE A 50 9.46 4.90 -11.86
N THR A 51 8.48 5.80 -11.77
CA THR A 51 8.59 7.17 -12.27
C THR A 51 8.50 8.13 -11.10
N CYS A 52 9.27 9.21 -11.17
CA CYS A 52 9.33 10.21 -10.11
C CYS A 52 8.40 11.39 -10.44
N ILE A 53 7.55 11.77 -9.50
CA ILE A 53 6.65 12.91 -9.59
C ILE A 53 7.08 13.97 -8.58
N PRO A 54 7.20 15.26 -8.96
CA PRO A 54 7.61 16.32 -8.04
C PRO A 54 6.57 16.51 -6.92
N LYS A 55 7.05 16.85 -5.73
CA LYS A 55 6.22 17.17 -4.56
C LYS A 55 5.80 18.65 -4.58
N GLY A 56 4.71 18.97 -5.27
CA GLY A 56 4.22 20.35 -5.39
C GLY A 56 5.29 21.30 -5.93
N ASP A 57 5.39 22.49 -5.36
CA ASP A 57 6.28 23.58 -5.82
C ASP A 57 7.70 23.53 -5.20
N LYS A 58 8.08 22.41 -4.57
CA LYS A 58 9.41 22.27 -3.99
C LYS A 58 10.50 22.25 -5.07
N PRO A 59 11.73 22.75 -4.76
CA PRO A 59 12.85 22.78 -5.71
C PRO A 59 13.14 21.38 -6.29
N ARG A 60 13.08 21.27 -7.62
CA ARG A 60 13.16 19.98 -8.33
C ARG A 60 14.57 19.40 -8.42
N MET A 61 15.60 20.18 -8.08
CA MET A 61 17.00 19.75 -8.07
C MET A 61 17.32 18.72 -6.97
N PHE A 62 16.48 18.62 -5.93
CA PHE A 62 16.71 17.68 -4.84
C PHE A 62 15.83 16.45 -4.98
N LEU A 63 16.43 15.26 -5.00
CA LEU A 63 15.74 13.98 -5.16
C LEU A 63 14.69 13.73 -4.05
N LYS A 64 14.95 14.21 -2.82
CA LYS A 64 13.99 14.16 -1.69
C LYS A 64 12.65 14.84 -1.98
N ASN A 65 12.61 15.76 -2.94
CA ASN A 65 11.41 16.48 -3.35
C ASN A 65 10.61 15.76 -4.45
N TRP A 66 10.95 14.51 -4.77
CA TRP A 66 10.23 13.67 -5.71
C TRP A 66 9.57 12.49 -5.00
N ARG A 67 8.43 12.05 -5.52
CA ARG A 67 7.74 10.85 -5.06
C ARG A 67 7.91 9.75 -6.09
N PRO A 68 8.53 8.61 -5.75
CA PRO A 68 8.57 7.47 -6.64
C PRO A 68 7.18 6.82 -6.71
N ILE A 69 6.63 6.68 -7.91
CA ILE A 69 5.37 5.96 -8.15
C ILE A 69 5.68 4.79 -9.05
N THR A 70 5.21 3.59 -8.67
CA THR A 70 5.43 2.38 -9.45
C THR A 70 4.26 2.14 -10.40
N LEU A 71 4.52 2.15 -11.69
CA LEU A 71 3.59 1.72 -12.73
C LEU A 71 3.62 0.19 -12.81
N LEU A 72 2.58 -0.44 -12.31
CA LEU A 72 2.40 -1.89 -12.29
C LEU A 72 1.48 -2.35 -13.41
N ASN A 73 1.68 -3.56 -13.89
CA ASN A 73 0.83 -4.17 -14.90
C ASN A 73 -0.63 -4.30 -14.43
N THR A 74 -1.55 -4.14 -15.38
CA THR A 74 -2.99 -4.13 -15.07
C THR A 74 -3.46 -5.46 -14.50
N ILE A 75 -2.96 -6.61 -14.99
CA ILE A 75 -3.29 -7.94 -14.44
C ILE A 75 -2.86 -8.03 -12.96
N TYR A 76 -1.66 -7.55 -12.63
CA TYR A 76 -1.19 -7.47 -11.25
C TYR A 76 -2.17 -6.66 -10.39
N LYS A 77 -2.56 -5.46 -10.85
CA LYS A 77 -3.53 -4.60 -10.14
C LYS A 77 -4.93 -5.19 -10.04
N ILE A 78 -5.36 -6.02 -11.00
CA ILE A 78 -6.63 -6.76 -10.91
C ILE A 78 -6.54 -7.75 -9.75
N GLY A 79 -5.50 -8.56 -9.69
CA GLY A 79 -5.30 -9.55 -8.64
C GLY A 79 -5.17 -8.90 -7.25
N THR A 80 -4.27 -7.94 -7.07
CA THR A 80 -4.10 -7.23 -5.79
C THR A 80 -5.34 -6.44 -5.41
N GLY A 81 -6.09 -5.88 -6.38
CA GLY A 81 -7.35 -5.19 -6.16
C GLY A 81 -8.46 -6.11 -5.63
N CYS A 82 -8.52 -7.35 -6.10
CA CYS A 82 -9.46 -8.35 -5.58
C CYS A 82 -9.18 -8.65 -4.10
N ILE A 83 -7.91 -8.85 -3.74
CA ILE A 83 -7.50 -9.08 -2.35
C ILE A 83 -7.74 -7.83 -1.50
N ALA A 84 -7.36 -6.66 -2.01
CA ALA A 84 -7.58 -5.37 -1.36
C ALA A 84 -9.06 -5.14 -1.01
N ASN A 85 -9.98 -5.45 -1.92
CA ASN A 85 -11.42 -5.30 -1.67
C ASN A 85 -11.93 -6.23 -0.56
N ARG A 86 -11.37 -7.46 -0.46
CA ARG A 86 -11.69 -8.38 0.62
C ARG A 86 -11.17 -7.87 1.98
N ILE A 87 -9.91 -7.43 2.03
CA ILE A 87 -9.31 -6.89 3.25
C ILE A 87 -10.04 -5.61 3.68
N LYS A 88 -10.35 -4.72 2.75
CA LYS A 88 -11.04 -3.45 3.01
C LYS A 88 -12.33 -3.61 3.81
N SER A 89 -13.11 -4.66 3.57
CA SER A 89 -14.36 -4.90 4.30
C SER A 89 -14.14 -5.32 5.75
N LEU A 90 -12.96 -5.86 6.08
CA LEU A 90 -12.61 -6.33 7.42
C LEU A 90 -11.94 -5.24 8.26
N LEU A 91 -11.23 -4.29 7.63
CA LEU A 91 -10.44 -3.27 8.32
C LEU A 91 -11.20 -2.50 9.40
N PRO A 92 -12.47 -2.05 9.22
CA PRO A 92 -13.19 -1.33 10.25
C PRO A 92 -13.37 -2.11 11.57
N LYS A 93 -13.28 -3.45 11.49
CA LYS A 93 -13.38 -4.35 12.66
C LYS A 93 -12.04 -4.69 13.29
N LEU A 94 -10.96 -4.50 12.54
CA LEU A 94 -9.60 -4.89 12.95
C LEU A 94 -8.78 -3.70 13.45
N ILE A 95 -9.10 -2.51 12.96
CA ILE A 95 -8.32 -1.30 13.20
C ILE A 95 -9.04 -0.41 14.22
N HIS A 96 -8.31 0.02 15.24
CA HIS A 96 -8.84 0.88 16.28
C HIS A 96 -9.45 2.17 15.71
N ASN A 97 -10.40 2.75 16.47
CA ASN A 97 -11.17 3.92 15.99
C ASN A 97 -10.31 5.18 15.79
N ASP A 98 -9.19 5.30 16.49
CA ASP A 98 -8.27 6.43 16.36
C ASP A 98 -7.55 6.50 15.01
N GLN A 99 -7.43 5.37 14.32
CA GLN A 99 -6.86 5.34 12.97
C GLN A 99 -7.91 5.72 11.94
N THR A 100 -7.76 6.90 11.35
CA THR A 100 -8.72 7.43 10.36
C THR A 100 -8.22 7.33 8.92
N GLY A 101 -6.92 7.13 8.72
CA GLY A 101 -6.32 7.08 7.38
C GLY A 101 -6.78 5.88 6.56
N PHE A 102 -7.13 6.08 5.27
CA PHE A 102 -7.48 5.06 4.27
C PHE A 102 -8.68 4.15 4.61
N LEU A 103 -9.42 4.42 5.67
CA LEU A 103 -10.57 3.66 6.09
C LEU A 103 -11.87 4.32 5.62
N LYS A 104 -12.75 3.52 5.01
CA LYS A 104 -14.03 4.04 4.53
C LYS A 104 -14.90 4.48 5.72
N GLY A 105 -15.45 5.69 5.62
CA GLY A 105 -16.34 6.25 6.65
C GLY A 105 -15.62 6.93 7.81
N ARG A 106 -14.28 6.98 7.81
CA ARG A 106 -13.49 7.75 8.77
C ARG A 106 -12.90 8.98 8.09
N TYR A 107 -12.80 10.07 8.82
CA TYR A 107 -12.31 11.35 8.30
C TYR A 107 -11.12 11.84 9.12
N ILE A 108 -9.99 12.10 8.46
CA ILE A 108 -8.73 12.50 9.12
C ILE A 108 -8.85 13.81 9.89
N GLY A 109 -9.81 14.68 9.52
CA GLY A 109 -10.09 15.90 10.24
C GLY A 109 -10.55 15.68 11.69
N GLU A 110 -11.11 14.51 12.01
CA GLU A 110 -11.47 14.14 13.37
C GLU A 110 -10.24 14.07 14.28
N ASN A 111 -9.14 13.47 13.78
CA ASN A 111 -7.90 13.43 14.56
C ASN A 111 -7.28 14.82 14.73
N THR A 112 -7.34 15.67 13.70
CA THR A 112 -6.87 17.05 13.79
C THR A 112 -7.70 17.84 14.83
N ARG A 113 -9.00 17.65 14.82
CA ARG A 113 -9.91 18.26 15.79
C ARG A 113 -9.63 17.76 17.22
N LEU A 114 -9.43 16.45 17.39
CA LEU A 114 -9.10 15.85 18.68
C LEU A 114 -7.82 16.46 19.28
N VAL A 115 -6.76 16.59 18.47
CA VAL A 115 -5.51 17.22 18.93
C VAL A 115 -5.76 18.68 19.36
N TYR A 116 -6.56 19.43 18.59
CA TYR A 116 -6.92 20.80 18.94
C TYR A 116 -7.72 20.87 20.25
N ASP A 117 -8.71 20.01 20.40
CA ASP A 117 -9.55 19.96 21.60
C ASP A 117 -8.73 19.57 22.86
N ILE A 118 -7.79 18.63 22.74
CA ILE A 118 -6.86 18.27 23.82
C ILE A 118 -6.00 19.47 24.22
N LEU A 119 -5.39 20.16 23.25
CA LEU A 119 -4.57 21.34 23.51
C LEU A 119 -5.37 22.43 24.25
N HIS A 120 -6.56 22.75 23.75
CA HIS A 120 -7.43 23.74 24.37
C HIS A 120 -7.86 23.33 25.80
N TYR A 121 -8.16 22.05 25.99
CA TYR A 121 -8.54 21.52 27.31
C TYR A 121 -7.37 21.60 28.31
N THR A 122 -6.15 21.21 27.90
CA THR A 122 -4.97 21.25 28.78
C THR A 122 -4.56 22.68 29.11
N GLU A 123 -4.65 23.61 28.15
CA GLU A 123 -4.40 25.04 28.39
C GLU A 123 -5.41 25.66 29.36
N HIS A 124 -6.71 25.35 29.17
CA HIS A 124 -7.79 25.91 30.03
C HIS A 124 -7.70 25.39 31.46
N ASN A 125 -7.22 24.17 31.68
CA ASN A 125 -7.13 23.55 33.01
C ASN A 125 -5.72 23.59 33.60
N ASP A 126 -4.78 24.31 33.02
CA ASP A 126 -3.40 24.42 33.46
C ASP A 126 -2.72 23.04 33.65
N ILE A 127 -2.98 22.14 32.70
CA ILE A 127 -2.43 20.77 32.73
C ILE A 127 -1.15 20.74 31.90
N GLU A 128 -0.03 20.48 32.54
CA GLU A 128 1.24 20.27 31.84
C GLU A 128 1.22 18.95 31.05
N GLY A 129 1.76 18.98 29.84
CA GLY A 129 1.82 17.80 28.98
C GLY A 129 2.72 17.99 27.78
N MET A 130 2.90 16.89 27.03
CA MET A 130 3.69 16.89 25.79
C MET A 130 2.94 16.13 24.70
N ILE A 131 2.91 16.70 23.49
CA ILE A 131 2.43 16.03 22.29
C ILE A 131 3.62 15.54 21.49
N LEU A 132 3.67 14.23 21.26
CA LEU A 132 4.67 13.60 20.39
C LEU A 132 4.06 13.33 19.02
N LEU A 133 4.55 14.01 17.98
CA LEU A 133 4.17 13.77 16.58
C LEU A 133 5.24 12.90 15.92
N ILE A 134 4.86 11.72 15.44
CA ILE A 134 5.75 10.76 14.79
C ILE A 134 5.40 10.68 13.32
N ASP A 135 6.38 10.94 12.44
CA ASP A 135 6.29 10.75 10.99
C ASP A 135 7.18 9.58 10.53
N PHE A 136 6.64 8.72 9.68
CA PHE A 136 7.38 7.60 9.13
C PHE A 136 8.10 8.01 7.85
N GLU A 137 9.42 8.12 7.89
CA GLU A 137 10.19 8.33 6.67
C GLU A 137 10.01 7.13 5.71
N LYS A 138 9.56 7.41 4.47
CA LYS A 138 9.34 6.39 3.43
C LYS A 138 8.49 5.20 3.91
N ALA A 139 7.42 5.49 4.65
CA ALA A 139 6.53 4.53 5.30
C ALA A 139 6.26 3.25 4.48
N PHE A 140 5.80 3.42 3.22
CA PHE A 140 5.50 2.28 2.34
C PHE A 140 6.74 1.49 1.92
N ASP A 141 7.87 2.14 1.76
CA ASP A 141 9.09 1.51 1.21
C ASP A 141 9.91 0.78 2.29
N SER A 142 9.66 1.07 3.58
CA SER A 142 10.48 0.58 4.69
C SER A 142 9.97 -0.73 5.31
N VAL A 143 8.68 -1.07 5.17
CA VAL A 143 8.07 -2.24 5.83
C VAL A 143 8.66 -3.54 5.29
N SER A 144 9.21 -4.40 6.16
CA SER A 144 9.75 -5.69 5.73
C SER A 144 8.64 -6.72 5.43
N TRP A 145 8.83 -7.54 4.41
CA TRP A 145 7.84 -8.57 4.04
C TRP A 145 7.67 -9.65 5.12
N SER A 146 8.73 -9.93 5.89
CA SER A 146 8.62 -10.84 7.05
C SER A 146 7.70 -10.26 8.12
N PHE A 147 7.77 -8.94 8.37
CA PHE A 147 6.87 -8.27 9.30
C PHE A 147 5.43 -8.28 8.80
N ILE A 148 5.20 -8.02 7.50
CA ILE A 148 3.87 -8.11 6.90
C ILE A 148 3.26 -9.52 7.11
N ASN A 149 4.02 -10.58 6.84
CA ASN A 149 3.55 -11.96 7.05
C ASN A 149 3.23 -12.25 8.53
N LYS A 150 4.05 -11.75 9.46
CA LYS A 150 3.77 -11.84 10.90
C LYS A 150 2.51 -11.07 11.30
N THR A 151 2.32 -9.88 10.75
CA THR A 151 1.14 -9.03 10.96
C THR A 151 -0.13 -9.73 10.47
N LEU A 152 -0.13 -10.27 9.26
CA LEU A 152 -1.28 -11.01 8.73
C LEU A 152 -1.64 -12.21 9.62
N LYS A 153 -0.63 -12.91 10.14
CA LYS A 153 -0.83 -14.01 11.08
C LYS A 153 -1.38 -13.51 12.43
N ALA A 154 -0.86 -12.41 12.97
CA ALA A 154 -1.31 -11.83 14.24
C ALA A 154 -2.79 -11.37 14.18
N PHE A 155 -3.23 -10.83 13.04
CA PHE A 155 -4.63 -10.50 12.79
C PHE A 155 -5.48 -11.71 12.36
N ASN A 156 -4.97 -12.91 12.48
CA ASN A 156 -5.66 -14.17 12.19
C ASN A 156 -6.21 -14.28 10.75
N PHE A 157 -5.51 -13.67 9.78
CA PHE A 157 -5.83 -13.87 8.38
C PHE A 157 -5.52 -15.32 7.96
N ALA A 158 -6.39 -15.87 7.11
CA ALA A 158 -6.19 -17.22 6.58
C ALA A 158 -4.82 -17.37 5.88
N PRO A 159 -4.16 -18.52 5.95
CA PRO A 159 -2.88 -18.77 5.28
C PRO A 159 -2.89 -18.46 3.77
N SER A 160 -4.05 -18.59 3.14
CA SER A 160 -4.26 -18.21 1.74
C SER A 160 -4.03 -16.72 1.48
N THR A 161 -4.32 -15.83 2.44
CA THR A 161 -4.06 -14.39 2.31
C THR A 161 -2.57 -14.10 2.31
N ALA A 162 -1.81 -14.72 3.22
CA ALA A 162 -0.36 -14.62 3.24
C ALA A 162 0.28 -15.22 1.97
N LYS A 163 -0.28 -16.33 1.47
CA LYS A 163 0.14 -16.93 0.20
C LYS A 163 -0.07 -15.96 -0.96
N TRP A 164 -1.23 -15.31 -1.07
CA TRP A 164 -1.48 -14.29 -2.09
C TRP A 164 -0.51 -13.11 -1.99
N PHE A 165 -0.23 -12.62 -0.78
CA PHE A 165 0.78 -11.60 -0.58
C PHE A 165 2.13 -12.05 -1.17
N ASN A 166 2.58 -13.24 -0.82
CA ASN A 166 3.86 -13.77 -1.33
C ASN A 166 3.86 -13.92 -2.85
N VAL A 167 2.76 -14.39 -3.47
CA VAL A 167 2.64 -14.49 -4.94
C VAL A 167 2.87 -13.13 -5.62
N PHE A 168 2.34 -12.03 -5.05
CA PHE A 168 2.48 -10.72 -5.64
C PHE A 168 3.83 -10.05 -5.36
N TYR A 169 4.48 -10.35 -4.22
CA TYR A 169 5.70 -9.66 -3.82
C TYR A 169 6.97 -10.46 -4.08
N LYS A 170 6.89 -11.80 -4.10
CA LYS A 170 8.03 -12.64 -4.41
C LYS A 170 8.61 -12.31 -5.79
N ASP A 171 9.94 -12.27 -5.86
CA ASP A 171 10.71 -12.01 -7.09
C ASP A 171 10.34 -10.71 -7.83
N SER A 172 9.78 -9.77 -7.07
CA SER A 172 9.43 -8.44 -7.59
C SER A 172 10.67 -7.68 -8.05
N LYS A 173 10.60 -7.12 -9.25
CA LYS A 173 11.65 -6.27 -9.82
C LYS A 173 11.07 -4.91 -10.21
N SER A 174 11.91 -3.89 -10.16
CA SER A 174 11.55 -2.57 -10.69
C SER A 174 12.72 -1.98 -11.48
N ALA A 175 12.40 -1.12 -12.43
CA ALA A 175 13.35 -0.27 -13.12
C ALA A 175 12.89 1.19 -12.97
N VAL A 176 13.83 2.12 -13.00
CA VAL A 176 13.52 3.56 -13.00
C VAL A 176 13.33 4.02 -14.44
N ALA A 177 12.16 4.60 -14.72
CA ALA A 177 11.84 5.17 -16.03
C ALA A 177 11.60 6.68 -15.86
N GLN A 178 12.51 7.50 -16.36
CA GLN A 178 12.44 8.95 -16.23
C GLN A 178 12.98 9.64 -17.47
N CYS A 179 12.22 10.60 -18.00
CA CYS A 179 12.62 11.42 -19.15
C CYS A 179 13.13 10.61 -20.36
N GLY A 180 12.47 9.49 -20.66
CA GLY A 180 12.83 8.61 -21.79
C GLY A 180 13.95 7.61 -21.50
N PHE A 181 14.59 7.68 -20.35
CA PHE A 181 15.61 6.73 -19.92
C PHE A 181 15.01 5.62 -19.07
N LEU A 182 15.53 4.40 -19.24
CA LEU A 182 15.17 3.22 -18.47
C LEU A 182 16.45 2.62 -17.85
N SER A 183 16.44 2.43 -16.53
CA SER A 183 17.52 1.70 -15.85
C SER A 183 17.40 0.20 -16.05
N GLU A 184 18.43 -0.54 -15.66
CA GLU A 184 18.31 -1.98 -15.48
C GLU A 184 17.29 -2.33 -14.38
N PHE A 185 16.71 -3.55 -14.48
CA PHE A 185 15.80 -4.05 -13.47
C PHE A 185 16.55 -4.52 -12.23
N PHE A 186 16.21 -3.95 -11.08
CA PHE A 186 16.72 -4.36 -9.78
C PHE A 186 15.65 -5.07 -8.95
N ARG A 187 16.08 -5.93 -8.05
CA ARG A 187 15.18 -6.69 -7.16
C ARG A 187 14.67 -5.81 -6.03
N ILE A 188 13.38 -5.93 -5.74
CA ILE A 188 12.76 -5.35 -4.55
C ILE A 188 12.77 -6.41 -3.45
N SER A 189 13.17 -6.04 -2.24
CA SER A 189 13.29 -6.96 -1.08
C SER A 189 12.43 -6.56 0.11
N ARG A 190 11.81 -5.37 0.08
CA ARG A 190 10.95 -4.83 1.15
C ARG A 190 9.97 -3.81 0.58
N GLY A 191 9.08 -3.35 1.43
CA GLY A 191 8.15 -2.27 1.13
C GLY A 191 6.89 -2.71 0.42
N CYS A 192 5.90 -1.82 0.45
CA CYS A 192 4.65 -1.91 -0.28
C CYS A 192 4.73 -1.00 -1.49
N ARG A 193 4.41 -1.49 -2.68
CA ARG A 193 4.58 -0.73 -3.92
C ARG A 193 3.62 0.46 -3.99
N GLN A 194 4.15 1.67 -4.17
CA GLN A 194 3.33 2.85 -4.39
C GLN A 194 2.64 2.75 -5.75
N GLY A 195 1.31 2.65 -5.75
CA GLY A 195 0.48 2.40 -6.95
C GLY A 195 -0.20 1.04 -6.98
N ASP A 196 0.10 0.16 -6.01
CA ASP A 196 -0.62 -1.08 -5.80
C ASP A 196 -1.87 -0.85 -4.92
N PRO A 197 -3.07 -1.29 -5.33
CA PRO A 197 -4.30 -1.19 -4.54
C PRO A 197 -4.22 -1.82 -3.14
N LEU A 198 -3.39 -2.85 -2.96
CA LEU A 198 -3.25 -3.58 -1.71
C LEU A 198 -2.38 -2.86 -0.68
N SER A 199 -1.44 -2.04 -1.14
CA SER A 199 -0.37 -1.46 -0.31
C SER A 199 -0.85 -0.65 0.88
N CYS A 200 -1.86 0.21 0.70
CA CYS A 200 -2.38 1.03 1.81
C CYS A 200 -2.97 0.17 2.93
N TYR A 201 -3.70 -0.89 2.59
CA TYR A 201 -4.36 -1.72 3.60
C TYR A 201 -3.36 -2.59 4.36
N ILE A 202 -2.34 -3.11 3.68
CA ILE A 202 -1.22 -3.81 4.33
C ILE A 202 -0.47 -2.87 5.27
N PHE A 203 -0.18 -1.65 4.82
CA PHE A 203 0.51 -0.66 5.65
C PHE A 203 -0.28 -0.32 6.93
N ILE A 204 -1.59 -0.09 6.82
CA ILE A 204 -2.44 0.20 7.99
C ILE A 204 -2.43 -0.95 8.99
N LEU A 205 -2.55 -2.20 8.52
CA LEU A 205 -2.45 -3.37 9.40
C LEU A 205 -1.09 -3.41 10.12
N CYS A 206 -0.01 -3.06 9.43
CA CYS A 206 1.31 -3.00 10.04
C CYS A 206 1.44 -1.85 11.06
N ALA A 207 0.86 -0.69 10.77
CA ALA A 207 0.86 0.46 11.67
C ALA A 207 0.02 0.19 12.92
N GLU A 208 -1.09 -0.54 12.80
CA GLU A 208 -1.95 -0.91 13.91
C GLU A 208 -1.21 -1.75 14.98
N ILE A 209 -0.22 -2.57 14.59
CA ILE A 209 0.61 -3.30 15.56
C ILE A 209 1.35 -2.32 16.49
N LEU A 210 1.81 -1.18 15.97
CA LEU A 210 2.44 -0.15 16.82
C LEU A 210 1.40 0.46 17.77
N SER A 211 0.23 0.82 17.27
CA SER A 211 -0.86 1.36 18.10
C SER A 211 -1.24 0.38 19.22
N ILE A 212 -1.44 -0.89 18.90
CA ILE A 212 -1.72 -1.94 19.90
C ILE A 212 -0.61 -2.02 20.93
N LYS A 213 0.67 -1.93 20.53
CA LYS A 213 1.80 -1.97 21.46
C LYS A 213 1.85 -0.75 22.37
N ILE A 214 1.53 0.43 21.87
CA ILE A 214 1.39 1.64 22.67
C ILE A 214 0.29 1.45 23.70
N TRP A 215 -0.90 1.02 23.28
CA TRP A 215 -2.02 0.77 24.18
C TRP A 215 -1.76 -0.28 25.27
N GLN A 216 -1.06 -1.37 24.92
CA GLN A 216 -0.70 -2.43 25.87
C GLN A 216 0.32 -2.00 26.92
N ASN A 217 1.16 -1.01 26.63
CA ASN A 217 2.17 -0.50 27.54
C ASN A 217 1.73 0.76 28.29
N TYR A 218 0.44 1.14 28.17
CA TYR A 218 -0.14 2.23 28.92
C TYR A 218 -0.29 1.83 30.42
N GLN A 219 0.82 1.88 31.14
CA GLN A 219 0.88 2.01 32.58
C GLN A 219 1.56 3.35 32.89
N ILE A 220 0.93 4.43 32.50
CA ILE A 220 1.31 5.78 32.90
C ILE A 220 0.07 6.42 33.54
#